data_f64257c8af2a4a141e82a9cd0e57dc4a
#
_entry.id   f64257c8af2a4a141e82a9cd0e57dc4a
#
_cell.length_a   1.000
_cell.length_b   1.000
_cell.length_c   1.000
_cell.angle_alpha   90.00
_cell.angle_beta   90.00
_cell.angle_gamma   90.00
#
_symmetry.space_group_name_H-M   'P 1'
#
loop_
_entity.id
_entity.type
_entity.pdbx_description
1 polymer ?
#
loop_
_entity_poly.entity_id
_entity_poly.type
_entity_poly.pdbx_seq_one_letter_code
_entity_poly.pdbx_strand_id
1 'polypeptide(L)'
;HALDLWDNLSQDLNYNVMYSKRGVMMLAHNVHDVQSFQRHVHSNRLNGVDNQWLSAKEAKLFCPPLSIDPGARYPVMGAALQRRAGTARHDAVAWGYARGAAARGVDIIQNCPVTAIRRGPDGRVTGVETAKGFIAAKKVAVSAAGHTSVVMETAGVRLPLESYPLQALVSEPIKPIF
;
A
#
# COMPACT_ATOMS: atom_id res chain seq x y z
N HIS A 1 -6.46 15.00 -0.15
CA HIS A 1 -5.45 15.13 0.93
C HIS A 1 -4.29 14.12 0.76
N ALA A 2 -4.53 12.79 0.72
CA ALA A 2 -3.43 11.83 0.57
C ALA A 2 -2.62 12.03 -0.72
N LEU A 3 -3.27 12.34 -1.84
CA LEU A 3 -2.57 12.63 -3.10
C LEU A 3 -1.72 13.89 -3.02
N ASP A 4 -2.19 14.92 -2.30
CA ASP A 4 -1.42 16.15 -2.10
C ASP A 4 -0.16 15.89 -1.25
N LEU A 5 -0.24 14.95 -0.28
CA LEU A 5 0.94 14.51 0.47
C LEU A 5 1.95 13.78 -0.43
N TRP A 6 1.48 12.90 -1.33
CA TRP A 6 2.35 12.22 -2.30
C TRP A 6 3.05 13.19 -3.24
N ASP A 7 2.38 14.26 -3.66
CA ASP A 7 2.95 15.29 -4.54
C ASP A 7 4.17 15.98 -3.94
N ASN A 8 4.15 16.20 -2.63
CA ASN A 8 5.21 16.91 -1.92
C ASN A 8 6.24 16.00 -1.25
N LEU A 9 5.98 14.68 -1.18
CA LEU A 9 6.77 13.74 -0.38
C LEU A 9 8.26 13.72 -0.74
N SER A 10 8.59 13.83 -2.02
CA SER A 10 10.00 13.88 -2.45
C SER A 10 10.74 15.11 -1.92
N GLN A 11 10.06 16.24 -1.81
CA GLN A 11 10.63 17.47 -1.24
C GLN A 11 10.74 17.37 0.28
N ASP A 12 9.69 16.90 0.95
CA ASP A 12 9.63 16.74 2.41
C ASP A 12 10.73 15.80 2.94
N LEU A 13 11.03 14.74 2.18
CA LEU A 13 12.07 13.77 2.53
C LEU A 13 13.45 14.13 1.98
N ASN A 14 13.57 15.15 1.14
CA ASN A 14 14.77 15.44 0.35
C ASN A 14 15.30 14.16 -0.34
N TYR A 15 14.37 13.42 -0.95
CA TYR A 15 14.66 12.13 -1.59
C TYR A 15 13.61 11.82 -2.66
N ASN A 16 14.03 11.51 -3.88
CA ASN A 16 13.11 11.19 -4.97
C ASN A 16 12.44 9.82 -4.75
N VAL A 17 11.17 9.83 -4.36
CA VAL A 17 10.36 8.61 -4.19
C VAL A 17 9.82 8.04 -5.50
N MET A 18 10.20 8.65 -6.62
CA MET A 18 9.82 8.24 -7.97
C MET A 18 8.28 8.12 -8.14
N TYR A 19 7.56 9.08 -7.59
CA TYR A 19 6.12 9.18 -7.75
C TYR A 19 5.77 9.69 -9.14
N SER A 20 4.91 8.96 -9.85
CA SER A 20 4.45 9.31 -11.21
C SER A 20 2.94 9.29 -11.28
N LYS A 21 2.32 10.42 -11.61
CA LYS A 21 0.87 10.56 -11.80
C LYS A 21 0.47 10.01 -13.15
N ARG A 22 0.03 8.78 -13.18
CA ARG A 22 -0.45 8.09 -14.40
C ARG A 22 -1.93 7.73 -14.35
N GLY A 23 -2.58 8.03 -13.22
CA GLY A 23 -3.92 7.56 -12.91
C GLY A 23 -3.91 6.12 -12.36
N VAL A 24 -5.03 5.74 -11.78
CA VAL A 24 -5.35 4.36 -11.40
C VAL A 24 -6.72 4.02 -11.94
N MET A 25 -6.82 2.93 -12.67
CA MET A 25 -8.06 2.43 -13.24
C MET A 25 -8.37 1.03 -12.71
N MET A 26 -9.53 0.87 -12.09
CA MET A 26 -10.03 -0.41 -11.59
C MET A 26 -11.08 -0.93 -12.56
N LEU A 27 -10.84 -2.10 -13.15
CA LEU A 27 -11.72 -2.71 -14.15
C LEU A 27 -12.83 -3.51 -13.48
N ALA A 28 -14.07 -3.33 -13.96
CA ALA A 28 -15.23 -4.11 -13.55
C ALA A 28 -15.47 -5.23 -14.56
N HIS A 29 -15.57 -6.48 -14.09
CA HIS A 29 -15.70 -7.67 -14.92
C HIS A 29 -17.06 -8.36 -14.80
N ASN A 30 -17.92 -7.91 -13.89
CA ASN A 30 -19.25 -8.44 -13.66
C ASN A 30 -20.18 -7.36 -13.11
N VAL A 31 -21.49 -7.65 -13.02
CA VAL A 31 -22.51 -6.68 -12.57
C VAL A 31 -22.26 -6.22 -11.12
N HIS A 32 -21.80 -7.12 -10.26
CA HIS A 32 -21.48 -6.76 -8.87
C HIS A 32 -20.36 -5.72 -8.79
N ASP A 33 -19.28 -5.92 -9.57
CA ASP A 33 -18.18 -4.94 -9.64
C ASP A 33 -18.67 -3.60 -10.16
N VAL A 34 -19.49 -3.60 -11.23
CA VAL A 34 -20.09 -2.35 -11.78
C VAL A 34 -20.84 -1.59 -10.71
N GLN A 35 -21.76 -2.25 -9.99
CA GLN A 35 -22.54 -1.62 -8.93
C GLN A 35 -21.68 -1.14 -7.78
N SER A 36 -20.70 -1.95 -7.36
CA SER A 36 -19.79 -1.63 -6.28
C SER A 36 -18.93 -0.42 -6.62
N PHE A 37 -18.32 -0.40 -7.81
CA PHE A 37 -17.44 0.69 -8.23
C PHE A 37 -18.21 1.98 -8.51
N GLN A 38 -19.43 1.92 -9.04
CA GLN A 38 -20.27 3.10 -9.18
C GLN A 38 -20.60 3.72 -7.81
N ARG A 39 -20.99 2.89 -6.81
CA ARG A 39 -21.20 3.39 -5.44
C ARG A 39 -19.92 4.01 -4.86
N HIS A 40 -18.79 3.36 -5.07
CA HIS A 40 -17.47 3.87 -4.63
C HIS A 40 -17.14 5.21 -5.28
N VAL A 41 -17.34 5.34 -6.60
CA VAL A 41 -17.15 6.60 -7.33
C VAL A 41 -18.03 7.71 -6.76
N HIS A 42 -19.32 7.44 -6.52
CA HIS A 42 -20.25 8.42 -5.95
C HIS A 42 -19.85 8.83 -4.53
N SER A 43 -19.51 7.87 -3.67
CA SER A 43 -19.04 8.15 -2.31
C SER A 43 -17.75 8.98 -2.31
N ASN A 44 -16.81 8.65 -3.18
CA ASN A 44 -15.57 9.41 -3.33
C ASN A 44 -15.83 10.85 -3.76
N ARG A 45 -16.74 11.05 -4.73
CA ARG A 45 -17.09 12.40 -5.21
C ARG A 45 -17.76 13.24 -4.13
N LEU A 46 -18.61 12.66 -3.30
CA LEU A 46 -19.19 13.34 -2.13
C LEU A 46 -18.14 13.80 -1.13
N ASN A 47 -17.01 13.08 -1.04
CA ASN A 47 -15.86 13.44 -0.20
C ASN A 47 -14.82 14.32 -0.93
N GLY A 48 -15.16 14.87 -2.08
CA GLY A 48 -14.28 15.77 -2.85
C GLY A 48 -13.14 15.04 -3.61
N VAL A 49 -13.22 13.72 -3.75
CA VAL A 49 -12.24 12.96 -4.54
C VAL A 49 -12.65 12.96 -6.01
N ASP A 50 -11.71 13.33 -6.89
CA ASP A 50 -11.88 13.32 -8.33
C ASP A 50 -11.83 11.90 -8.87
N ASN A 51 -12.96 11.18 -8.76
CA ASN A 51 -13.12 9.82 -9.23
C ASN A 51 -14.23 9.76 -10.29
N GLN A 52 -14.05 8.95 -11.33
CA GLN A 52 -14.93 8.87 -12.49
C GLN A 52 -15.31 7.41 -12.79
N TRP A 53 -16.55 7.19 -13.18
CA TRP A 53 -16.95 5.94 -13.82
C TRP A 53 -16.80 6.07 -15.33
N LEU A 54 -16.17 5.09 -15.96
CA LEU A 54 -16.00 4.97 -17.40
C LEU A 54 -16.76 3.74 -17.92
N SER A 55 -17.42 3.89 -19.06
CA SER A 55 -17.86 2.73 -19.86
C SER A 55 -16.65 1.95 -20.39
N ALA A 56 -16.85 0.72 -20.83
CA ALA A 56 -15.77 -0.08 -21.44
C ALA A 56 -15.10 0.64 -22.61
N LYS A 57 -15.88 1.33 -23.47
CA LYS A 57 -15.35 2.11 -24.60
C LYS A 57 -14.49 3.29 -24.14
N GLU A 58 -14.92 4.03 -23.12
CA GLU A 58 -14.13 5.14 -22.56
C GLU A 58 -12.87 4.64 -21.86
N ALA A 59 -12.95 3.49 -21.15
CA ALA A 59 -11.78 2.85 -20.56
C ALA A 59 -10.75 2.45 -21.63
N LYS A 60 -11.20 1.93 -22.78
CA LYS A 60 -10.33 1.62 -23.93
C LYS A 60 -9.70 2.87 -24.55
N LEU A 61 -10.44 3.99 -24.63
CA LEU A 61 -9.87 5.25 -25.11
C LEU A 61 -8.77 5.77 -24.18
N PHE A 62 -8.93 5.58 -22.87
CA PHE A 62 -7.93 5.95 -21.88
C PHE A 62 -6.73 5.00 -21.90
N CYS A 63 -6.96 3.70 -22.12
CA CYS A 63 -5.95 2.65 -22.18
C CYS A 63 -6.09 1.85 -23.48
N PRO A 64 -5.49 2.29 -24.59
CA PRO A 64 -5.67 1.68 -25.92
C PRO A 64 -5.34 0.19 -26.02
N PRO A 65 -4.37 -0.39 -25.28
CA PRO A 65 -4.10 -1.82 -25.32
C PRO A 65 -5.19 -2.68 -24.66
N LEU A 66 -6.11 -2.08 -23.87
CA LEU A 66 -7.15 -2.82 -23.16
C LEU A 66 -8.08 -3.56 -24.14
N SER A 67 -8.24 -4.86 -23.96
CA SER A 67 -9.28 -5.62 -24.66
C SER A 67 -10.65 -5.38 -24.01
N ILE A 68 -11.64 -5.05 -24.82
CA ILE A 68 -13.05 -4.92 -24.41
C ILE A 68 -13.94 -5.95 -25.11
N ASP A 69 -13.37 -7.07 -25.54
CA ASP A 69 -14.11 -8.17 -26.15
C ASP A 69 -15.15 -8.73 -25.16
N PRO A 70 -16.45 -8.68 -25.47
CA PRO A 70 -17.49 -9.22 -24.61
C PRO A 70 -17.46 -10.75 -24.49
N GLY A 71 -16.81 -11.45 -25.42
CA GLY A 71 -16.60 -12.90 -25.42
C GLY A 71 -15.41 -13.35 -24.56
N ALA A 72 -14.62 -12.42 -24.00
CA ALA A 72 -13.52 -12.76 -23.11
C ALA A 72 -14.01 -13.45 -21.83
N ARG A 73 -13.18 -14.31 -21.25
CA ARG A 73 -13.49 -14.99 -19.96
C ARG A 73 -13.81 -13.98 -18.83
N TYR A 74 -13.16 -12.82 -18.85
CA TYR A 74 -13.39 -11.71 -17.92
C TYR A 74 -13.60 -10.44 -18.73
N PRO A 75 -14.82 -10.22 -19.28
CA PRO A 75 -15.09 -9.05 -20.12
C PRO A 75 -15.00 -7.78 -19.29
N VAL A 76 -14.52 -6.71 -19.89
CA VAL A 76 -14.52 -5.39 -19.26
C VAL A 76 -15.87 -4.73 -19.46
N MET A 77 -16.63 -4.52 -18.38
CA MET A 77 -17.95 -3.89 -18.40
C MET A 77 -17.92 -2.38 -18.11
N GLY A 78 -16.79 -1.90 -17.59
CA GLY A 78 -16.55 -0.50 -17.25
C GLY A 78 -15.35 -0.38 -16.30
N ALA A 79 -15.08 0.84 -15.85
CA ALA A 79 -13.97 1.10 -14.96
C ALA A 79 -14.22 2.28 -14.03
N ALA A 80 -13.65 2.22 -12.83
CA ALA A 80 -13.49 3.39 -11.97
C ALA A 80 -12.10 3.99 -12.19
N LEU A 81 -12.01 5.27 -12.51
CA LEU A 81 -10.77 5.97 -12.82
C LEU A 81 -10.52 7.10 -11.81
N GLN A 82 -9.32 7.12 -11.22
CA GLN A 82 -8.79 8.24 -10.46
C GLN A 82 -7.57 8.80 -11.22
N ARG A 83 -7.76 9.92 -11.92
CA ARG A 83 -6.73 10.51 -12.80
C ARG A 83 -5.52 11.06 -12.07
N ARG A 84 -5.71 11.58 -10.85
CA ARG A 84 -4.64 12.17 -10.04
C ARG A 84 -3.83 11.14 -9.27
N ALA A 85 -4.29 9.89 -9.21
CA ALA A 85 -3.52 8.80 -8.61
C ALA A 85 -2.30 8.45 -9.46
N GLY A 86 -1.41 7.65 -8.92
CA GLY A 86 -0.18 7.31 -9.60
C GLY A 86 0.51 6.10 -8.99
N THR A 87 1.71 5.88 -9.43
CA THR A 87 2.61 4.85 -8.94
C THR A 87 3.83 5.47 -8.27
N ALA A 88 4.36 4.80 -7.25
CA ALA A 88 5.64 5.15 -6.65
C ALA A 88 6.49 3.88 -6.55
N ARG A 89 7.80 4.03 -6.61
CA ARG A 89 8.67 2.88 -6.37
C ARG A 89 8.72 2.58 -4.87
N HIS A 90 8.28 1.39 -4.50
CA HIS A 90 8.17 0.98 -3.10
C HIS A 90 9.51 1.01 -2.35
N ASP A 91 10.61 0.63 -3.01
CA ASP A 91 11.96 0.71 -2.48
C ASP A 91 12.43 2.16 -2.27
N ALA A 92 12.18 3.04 -3.24
CA ALA A 92 12.50 4.47 -3.12
C ALA A 92 11.71 5.14 -1.98
N VAL A 93 10.42 4.79 -1.83
CA VAL A 93 9.60 5.27 -0.72
C VAL A 93 10.16 4.81 0.63
N ALA A 94 10.48 3.51 0.76
CA ALA A 94 11.07 2.96 1.98
C ALA A 94 12.39 3.63 2.33
N TRP A 95 13.28 3.79 1.37
CA TRP A 95 14.57 4.48 1.57
C TRP A 95 14.39 5.97 1.90
N GLY A 96 13.46 6.65 1.26
CA GLY A 96 13.14 8.05 1.55
C GLY A 96 12.74 8.25 3.00
N TYR A 97 11.79 7.45 3.50
CA TYR A 97 11.38 7.48 4.91
C TYR A 97 12.50 7.07 5.86
N ALA A 98 13.27 6.03 5.53
CA ALA A 98 14.39 5.59 6.36
C ALA A 98 15.44 6.70 6.51
N ARG A 99 15.81 7.37 5.39
CA ARG A 99 16.73 8.52 5.44
C ARG A 99 16.17 9.69 6.24
N GLY A 100 14.89 10.00 6.04
CA GLY A 100 14.22 11.06 6.80
C GLY A 100 14.14 10.77 8.30
N ALA A 101 13.94 9.51 8.67
CA ALA A 101 13.95 9.06 10.07
C ALA A 101 15.36 9.14 10.68
N ALA A 102 16.37 8.61 9.98
CA ALA A 102 17.76 8.65 10.43
C ALA A 102 18.26 10.09 10.62
N ALA A 103 17.90 11.01 9.71
CA ALA A 103 18.22 12.44 9.85
C ALA A 103 17.58 13.11 11.08
N ARG A 104 16.56 12.50 11.67
CA ARG A 104 15.89 12.90 12.91
C ARG A 104 16.36 12.13 14.16
N GLY A 105 17.44 11.38 14.05
CA GLY A 105 18.04 10.63 15.17
C GLY A 105 17.41 9.27 15.45
N VAL A 106 16.70 8.70 14.48
CA VAL A 106 16.17 7.32 14.61
C VAL A 106 17.26 6.34 14.22
N ASP A 107 17.58 5.40 15.11
CA ASP A 107 18.47 4.28 14.81
C ASP A 107 17.73 3.20 14.01
N ILE A 108 18.24 2.86 12.84
CA ILE A 108 17.70 1.80 11.98
C ILE A 108 18.62 0.60 12.02
N ILE A 109 18.17 -0.49 12.63
CA ILE A 109 18.96 -1.71 12.79
C ILE A 109 18.45 -2.77 11.81
N GLN A 110 19.14 -2.94 10.71
CA GLN A 110 18.83 -3.96 9.71
C GLN A 110 19.33 -5.36 10.12
N ASN A 111 18.72 -6.39 9.54
CA ASN A 111 19.06 -7.79 9.82
C ASN A 111 19.06 -8.09 11.34
N CYS A 112 18.02 -7.62 12.01
CA CYS A 112 17.83 -7.74 13.45
C CYS A 112 16.41 -8.21 13.76
N PRO A 113 16.09 -9.48 13.52
CA PRO A 113 14.77 -10.01 13.81
C PRO A 113 14.40 -9.82 15.28
N VAL A 114 13.20 -9.30 15.52
CA VAL A 114 12.58 -9.27 16.86
C VAL A 114 11.96 -10.63 17.12
N THR A 115 12.39 -11.30 18.18
CA THR A 115 11.93 -12.64 18.54
C THR A 115 10.87 -12.64 19.63
N ALA A 116 10.84 -11.61 20.49
CA ALA A 116 9.81 -11.45 21.51
C ALA A 116 9.67 -10.00 21.98
N ILE A 117 8.45 -9.64 22.40
CA ILE A 117 8.20 -8.43 23.19
C ILE A 117 8.18 -8.82 24.66
N ARG A 118 9.03 -8.18 25.48
CA ARG A 118 9.14 -8.47 26.91
C ARG A 118 8.25 -7.56 27.73
N ARG A 119 7.64 -8.15 28.77
CA ARG A 119 6.80 -7.45 29.74
C ARG A 119 7.33 -7.72 31.16
N GLY A 120 7.27 -6.73 32.02
CA GLY A 120 7.57 -6.86 33.40
C GLY A 120 6.45 -7.55 34.23
N PRO A 121 6.67 -7.79 35.54
CA PRO A 121 5.67 -8.38 36.42
C PRO A 121 4.38 -7.55 36.52
N ASP A 122 4.48 -6.24 36.32
CA ASP A 122 3.36 -5.29 36.30
C ASP A 122 2.59 -5.30 34.93
N GLY A 123 3.00 -6.15 34.02
CA GLY A 123 2.41 -6.28 32.67
C GLY A 123 2.82 -5.21 31.67
N ARG A 124 3.66 -4.24 32.03
CA ARG A 124 4.15 -3.19 31.13
C ARG A 124 5.27 -3.72 30.25
N VAL A 125 5.34 -3.17 29.05
CA VAL A 125 6.45 -3.47 28.12
C VAL A 125 7.76 -2.94 28.71
N THR A 126 8.79 -3.78 28.66
CA THR A 126 10.15 -3.46 29.10
C THR A 126 11.12 -3.35 27.93
N GLY A 127 10.80 -3.97 26.79
CA GLY A 127 11.63 -3.95 25.58
C GLY A 127 11.33 -5.10 24.65
N VAL A 128 12.27 -5.35 23.75
CA VAL A 128 12.20 -6.44 22.77
C VAL A 128 13.46 -7.29 22.81
N GLU A 129 13.29 -8.60 22.65
CA GLU A 129 14.39 -9.52 22.34
C GLU A 129 14.66 -9.53 20.86
N THR A 130 15.91 -9.49 20.49
CA THR A 130 16.33 -9.53 19.10
C THR A 130 17.46 -10.55 18.89
N ALA A 131 17.75 -10.89 17.65
CA ALA A 131 18.91 -11.71 17.30
C ALA A 131 20.26 -11.06 17.71
N LYS A 132 20.24 -9.75 18.02
CA LYS A 132 21.44 -9.00 18.45
C LYS A 132 21.43 -8.63 19.94
N GLY A 133 20.49 -9.19 20.71
CA GLY A 133 20.35 -8.93 22.14
C GLY A 133 19.07 -8.16 22.49
N PHE A 134 18.93 -7.83 23.76
CA PHE A 134 17.78 -7.13 24.30
C PHE A 134 17.88 -5.62 24.06
N ILE A 135 16.80 -5.02 23.60
CA ILE A 135 16.66 -3.57 23.46
C ILE A 135 15.58 -3.09 24.41
N ALA A 136 15.97 -2.29 25.39
CA ALA A 136 15.03 -1.71 26.35
C ALA A 136 14.15 -0.64 25.72
N ALA A 137 12.83 -0.73 25.92
CA ALA A 137 11.88 0.25 25.44
C ALA A 137 10.64 0.31 26.33
N LYS A 138 10.15 1.51 26.62
CA LYS A 138 8.92 1.72 27.38
C LYS A 138 7.66 1.54 26.53
N LYS A 139 7.78 1.65 25.20
CA LYS A 139 6.70 1.48 24.22
C LYS A 139 7.25 0.77 22.99
N VAL A 140 6.47 -0.14 22.45
CA VAL A 140 6.81 -0.87 21.23
C VAL A 140 5.64 -0.71 20.25
N ALA A 141 5.94 -0.22 19.04
CA ALA A 141 5.01 -0.21 17.93
C ALA A 141 5.35 -1.37 17.00
N VAL A 142 4.35 -2.14 16.57
CA VAL A 142 4.53 -3.26 15.65
C VAL A 142 3.94 -2.90 14.30
N SER A 143 4.78 -2.91 13.26
CA SER A 143 4.40 -2.70 11.86
C SER A 143 5.06 -3.80 11.02
N ALA A 144 4.57 -5.03 11.16
CA ALA A 144 5.15 -6.23 10.55
C ALA A 144 4.25 -6.88 9.50
N ALA A 145 3.28 -6.11 8.95
CA ALA A 145 2.33 -6.57 7.94
C ALA A 145 1.72 -7.95 8.28
N GLY A 146 1.84 -8.93 7.43
CA GLY A 146 1.30 -10.28 7.64
C GLY A 146 1.85 -11.03 8.85
N HIS A 147 2.98 -10.59 9.42
CA HIS A 147 3.58 -11.20 10.62
C HIS A 147 3.19 -10.47 11.92
N THR A 148 2.35 -9.43 11.85
CA THR A 148 1.98 -8.64 13.03
C THR A 148 1.37 -9.50 14.13
N SER A 149 0.46 -10.43 13.81
CA SER A 149 -0.17 -11.33 14.78
C SER A 149 0.87 -12.20 15.50
N VAL A 150 1.83 -12.75 14.75
CA VAL A 150 2.90 -13.61 15.31
C VAL A 150 3.77 -12.84 16.30
N VAL A 151 4.15 -11.61 15.98
CA VAL A 151 4.93 -10.77 16.89
C VAL A 151 4.12 -10.39 18.13
N MET A 152 2.84 -10.06 17.97
CA MET A 152 1.96 -9.65 19.08
C MET A 152 1.64 -10.81 20.03
N GLU A 153 1.60 -12.04 19.55
CA GLU A 153 1.45 -13.23 20.42
C GLU A 153 2.56 -13.33 21.45
N THR A 154 3.79 -12.92 21.13
CA THR A 154 4.90 -12.92 22.08
C THR A 154 4.68 -11.97 23.26
N ALA A 155 3.82 -10.97 23.10
CA ALA A 155 3.36 -10.08 24.16
C ALA A 155 2.07 -10.58 24.86
N GLY A 156 1.56 -11.75 24.50
CA GLY A 156 0.28 -12.27 25.00
C GLY A 156 -0.94 -11.54 24.46
N VAL A 157 -0.81 -10.86 23.31
CA VAL A 157 -1.91 -10.11 22.66
C VAL A 157 -2.33 -10.82 21.39
N ARG A 158 -3.57 -11.29 21.36
CA ARG A 158 -4.18 -11.85 20.14
C ARG A 158 -4.84 -10.75 19.32
N LEU A 159 -4.47 -10.66 18.04
CA LEU A 159 -5.10 -9.75 17.09
C LEU A 159 -6.03 -10.53 16.15
N PRO A 160 -7.20 -9.99 15.80
CA PRO A 160 -8.10 -10.59 14.82
C PRO A 160 -7.62 -10.30 13.38
N LEU A 161 -6.38 -10.69 13.06
CA LEU A 161 -5.75 -10.52 11.76
C LEU A 161 -5.52 -11.89 11.12
N GLU A 162 -5.95 -12.02 9.89
CA GLU A 162 -5.67 -13.16 9.03
C GLU A 162 -4.81 -12.70 7.86
N SER A 163 -3.78 -13.49 7.53
CA SER A 163 -2.88 -13.21 6.42
C SER A 163 -3.20 -14.12 5.26
N TYR A 164 -3.47 -13.52 4.10
CA TYR A 164 -3.71 -14.23 2.85
C TYR A 164 -2.55 -13.99 1.89
N PRO A 165 -1.99 -15.04 1.28
CA PRO A 165 -0.97 -14.88 0.26
C PRO A 165 -1.59 -14.23 -0.99
N LEU A 166 -0.94 -13.19 -1.49
CA LEU A 166 -1.25 -12.59 -2.78
C LEU A 166 -0.20 -13.00 -3.80
N GLN A 167 -0.63 -13.28 -5.01
CA GLN A 167 0.26 -13.57 -6.12
C GLN A 167 0.62 -12.28 -6.84
N ALA A 168 1.92 -12.04 -7.02
CA ALA A 168 2.45 -10.98 -7.86
C ALA A 168 3.21 -11.58 -9.04
N LEU A 169 3.05 -10.96 -10.21
CA LEU A 169 3.76 -11.33 -11.43
C LEU A 169 4.52 -10.11 -11.93
N VAL A 170 5.74 -10.32 -12.36
CA VAL A 170 6.59 -9.29 -12.96
C VAL A 170 7.00 -9.79 -14.33
N SER A 171 6.76 -8.98 -15.37
CA SER A 171 7.25 -9.27 -16.71
C SER A 171 8.74 -8.96 -16.83
N GLU A 172 9.39 -9.50 -17.84
CA GLU A 172 10.64 -8.95 -18.33
C GLU A 172 10.45 -7.48 -18.75
N PRO A 173 11.53 -6.68 -18.80
CA PRO A 173 11.45 -5.32 -19.30
C PRO A 173 10.86 -5.29 -20.70
N ILE A 174 9.74 -4.59 -20.86
CA ILE A 174 9.06 -4.40 -22.15
C ILE A 174 8.98 -2.90 -22.47
N LYS A 175 8.78 -2.60 -23.74
CA LYS A 175 8.51 -1.21 -24.15
C LYS A 175 7.25 -0.71 -23.42
N PRO A 176 7.28 0.51 -22.83
CA PRO A 176 6.10 1.10 -22.22
C PRO A 176 4.92 1.14 -23.18
N ILE A 177 3.75 0.73 -22.71
CA ILE A 177 2.49 0.66 -23.46
C ILE A 177 1.44 1.67 -22.97
N PHE A 178 1.75 2.42 -21.92
CA PHE A 178 0.95 3.50 -21.34
C PHE A 178 1.77 4.78 -21.23
#